data_55361b06246d281ded2bc2317ecdeb30
#
_entry.id   55361b06246d281ded2bc2317ecdeb30
#
_cell.length_a   1.000
_cell.length_b   1.000
_cell.length_c   1.000
_cell.angle_alpha   90.00
_cell.angle_beta   90.00
_cell.angle_gamma   90.00
#
_symmetry.space_group_name_H-M   'P 1'
#
loop_
_entity.id
_entity.type
_entity.pdbx_description
1 polymer ?
#
loop_
_entity_poly.entity_id
_entity_poly.type
_entity_poly.pdbx_seq_one_letter_code
_entity_poly.pdbx_strand_id
1 'polypeptide(L)'
;MKKFILALASLGIVFGAIAAHASPESDRMKVVNFLEHKYPDIKFDDYVYGALAFDPDAKSQYDSIMDFPPFLDVIDQGKKMWETPFKNGKTYAECMPNGGKMIAGNYPMYDEKLGKVVTFEDLINQCRVKNGEQPYSNGDMKTMGVLTSYARTLSDGMKMNIKVDSPGAVKAFDNGKNLFYKRHGQLNFACASCHLEAAGNRLRSEILSPVVGQAVHFPVFRGGSNLVTLQERFVGCFKMIRQVPDQPGSTRFNDLEYFMSYMSNGLPLHASVFRK
;
A
#
# COMPACT_ATOMS: atom_id res chain seq x y z
N MET A 1 10.44 61.39 53.64
CA MET A 1 9.43 60.82 52.73
C MET A 1 10.13 59.88 51.76
N LYS A 2 10.09 58.58 52.03
CA LYS A 2 10.75 57.54 51.18
C LYS A 2 9.73 57.02 50.15
N LYS A 3 9.99 57.20 48.88
CA LYS A 3 9.17 56.68 47.81
C LYS A 3 9.59 55.25 47.52
N PHE A 4 8.68 54.27 47.74
CA PHE A 4 8.82 52.90 47.29
C PHE A 4 8.39 52.80 45.81
N ILE A 5 9.28 52.31 44.96
CA ILE A 5 8.96 51.99 43.58
C ILE A 5 8.72 50.51 43.55
N LEU A 6 7.45 50.09 43.29
CA LEU A 6 7.07 48.71 43.03
C LEU A 6 7.39 48.40 41.56
N ALA A 7 8.31 47.51 41.28
CA ALA A 7 8.54 46.96 39.97
C ALA A 7 7.65 45.75 39.76
N LEU A 8 6.64 45.86 38.90
CA LEU A 8 5.86 44.66 38.45
C LEU A 8 6.69 43.93 37.36
N ALA A 9 7.18 42.77 37.69
CA ALA A 9 7.74 41.85 36.71
C ALA A 9 6.59 41.07 36.05
N SER A 10 6.25 41.43 34.79
CA SER A 10 5.31 40.70 33.97
C SER A 10 5.99 39.43 33.41
N LEU A 11 5.65 38.27 33.98
CA LEU A 11 6.07 36.97 33.45
C LEU A 11 5.25 36.67 32.19
N GLY A 12 5.80 36.92 31.01
CA GLY A 12 5.20 36.55 29.73
C GLY A 12 5.27 35.02 29.53
N ILE A 13 4.16 34.33 29.73
CA ILE A 13 4.02 32.93 29.37
C ILE A 13 3.89 32.88 27.84
N VAL A 14 4.98 32.52 27.14
CA VAL A 14 4.95 32.21 25.71
C VAL A 14 4.28 30.85 25.54
N PHE A 15 2.99 30.84 25.26
CA PHE A 15 2.33 29.63 24.73
C PHE A 15 2.85 29.39 23.30
N GLY A 16 3.86 28.54 23.17
CA GLY A 16 4.24 27.97 21.88
C GLY A 16 3.05 27.13 21.39
N ALA A 17 2.33 27.61 20.39
CA ALA A 17 1.35 26.81 19.69
C ALA A 17 2.11 25.67 19.00
N ILE A 18 2.14 24.49 19.64
CA ILE A 18 2.53 23.26 18.98
C ILE A 18 1.45 23.04 17.93
N ALA A 19 1.77 23.27 16.65
CA ALA A 19 0.90 22.86 15.56
C ALA A 19 0.70 21.34 15.68
N ALA A 20 -0.47 20.94 16.16
CA ALA A 20 -0.82 19.54 16.26
C ALA A 20 -0.88 18.98 14.84
N HIS A 21 0.18 18.31 14.39
CA HIS A 21 0.13 17.50 13.18
C HIS A 21 -0.97 16.47 13.37
N ALA A 22 -1.88 16.37 12.39
CA ALA A 22 -2.89 15.32 12.41
C ALA A 22 -2.18 13.97 12.48
N SER A 23 -2.59 13.11 13.41
CA SER A 23 -1.99 11.79 13.51
C SER A 23 -2.32 10.96 12.25
N PRO A 24 -1.49 9.97 11.88
CA PRO A 24 -1.78 9.05 10.76
C PRO A 24 -3.17 8.44 10.86
N GLU A 25 -3.62 8.09 12.07
CA GLU A 25 -4.96 7.55 12.29
C GLU A 25 -6.07 8.60 12.07
N SER A 26 -5.84 9.84 12.47
CA SER A 26 -6.78 10.93 12.17
C SER A 26 -6.93 11.12 10.65
N ASP A 27 -5.83 11.02 9.89
CA ASP A 27 -5.89 11.13 8.43
C ASP A 27 -6.61 9.93 7.80
N ARG A 28 -6.36 8.72 8.29
CA ARG A 28 -7.09 7.52 7.85
C ARG A 28 -8.58 7.66 8.11
N MET A 29 -8.98 8.05 9.31
CA MET A 29 -10.39 8.21 9.67
C MET A 29 -11.10 9.31 8.86
N LYS A 30 -10.40 10.39 8.49
CA LYS A 30 -10.97 11.40 7.57
C LYS A 30 -11.31 10.79 6.20
N VAL A 31 -10.44 9.94 5.67
CA VAL A 31 -10.67 9.25 4.40
C VAL A 31 -11.82 8.25 4.52
N VAL A 32 -11.84 7.43 5.56
CA VAL A 32 -12.91 6.46 5.81
C VAL A 32 -14.25 7.17 5.96
N ASN A 33 -14.34 8.16 6.85
CA ASN A 33 -15.58 8.91 7.07
C ASN A 33 -16.07 9.64 5.80
N PHE A 34 -15.14 10.17 4.97
CA PHE A 34 -15.50 10.75 3.69
C PHE A 34 -16.16 9.73 2.75
N LEU A 35 -15.60 8.52 2.67
CA LEU A 35 -16.14 7.45 1.83
C LEU A 35 -17.48 6.93 2.36
N GLU A 36 -17.61 6.72 3.67
CA GLU A 36 -18.86 6.30 4.31
C GLU A 36 -19.98 7.33 4.12
N HIS A 37 -19.65 8.63 4.23
CA HIS A 37 -20.63 9.69 3.97
C HIS A 37 -21.03 9.75 2.48
N LYS A 38 -20.07 9.56 1.58
CA LYS A 38 -20.32 9.62 0.14
C LYS A 38 -21.06 8.39 -0.37
N TYR A 39 -20.84 7.22 0.25
CA TYR A 39 -21.37 5.92 -0.14
C TYR A 39 -21.92 5.16 1.07
N PRO A 40 -23.03 5.61 1.67
CA PRO A 40 -23.55 5.04 2.91
C PRO A 40 -23.99 3.57 2.80
N ASP A 41 -24.25 3.09 1.60
CA ASP A 41 -24.65 1.70 1.35
C ASP A 41 -23.47 0.74 1.24
N ILE A 42 -22.22 1.24 1.16
CA ILE A 42 -21.01 0.43 1.07
C ILE A 42 -20.38 0.32 2.45
N LYS A 43 -20.30 -0.90 2.99
CA LYS A 43 -19.65 -1.15 4.28
C LYS A 43 -18.14 -1.06 4.14
N PHE A 44 -17.45 -0.72 5.24
CA PHE A 44 -15.99 -0.64 5.25
C PHE A 44 -15.32 -1.92 4.71
N ASP A 45 -15.80 -3.09 5.12
CA ASP A 45 -15.24 -4.37 4.70
C ASP A 45 -15.41 -4.64 3.18
N ASP A 46 -16.39 -4.03 2.52
CA ASP A 46 -16.60 -4.20 1.07
C ASP A 46 -15.52 -3.51 0.23
N TYR A 47 -14.79 -2.56 0.80
CA TYR A 47 -13.68 -1.91 0.10
C TYR A 47 -12.53 -2.87 -0.25
N VAL A 48 -12.47 -4.06 0.35
CA VAL A 48 -11.57 -5.15 -0.08
C VAL A 48 -11.75 -5.50 -1.56
N TYR A 49 -12.94 -5.29 -2.11
CA TYR A 49 -13.25 -5.54 -3.51
C TYR A 49 -12.89 -4.36 -4.43
N GLY A 50 -12.43 -3.22 -3.88
CA GLY A 50 -12.05 -2.04 -4.66
C GLY A 50 -13.20 -1.51 -5.51
N ALA A 51 -12.98 -1.39 -6.83
CA ALA A 51 -14.00 -0.89 -7.76
C ALA A 51 -15.27 -1.77 -7.81
N LEU A 52 -15.15 -3.07 -7.53
CA LEU A 52 -16.28 -4.01 -7.55
C LEU A 52 -17.30 -3.75 -6.43
N ALA A 53 -16.92 -3.04 -5.37
CA ALA A 53 -17.85 -2.62 -4.32
C ALA A 53 -18.96 -1.67 -4.86
N PHE A 54 -18.74 -1.05 -6.02
CA PHE A 54 -19.65 -0.10 -6.66
C PHE A 54 -20.45 -0.71 -7.82
N ASP A 55 -20.23 -1.98 -8.15
CA ASP A 55 -20.84 -2.63 -9.31
C ASP A 55 -21.18 -4.09 -8.96
N PRO A 56 -22.41 -4.37 -8.48
CA PRO A 56 -22.83 -5.71 -8.09
C PRO A 56 -22.73 -6.75 -9.21
N ASP A 57 -23.01 -6.34 -10.46
CA ASP A 57 -22.94 -7.23 -11.62
C ASP A 57 -21.46 -7.62 -11.92
N ALA A 58 -20.57 -6.64 -11.88
CA ALA A 58 -19.14 -6.89 -12.02
C ALA A 58 -18.59 -7.72 -10.84
N LYS A 59 -19.13 -7.55 -9.63
CA LYS A 59 -18.79 -8.36 -8.47
C LYS A 59 -19.21 -9.82 -8.66
N SER A 60 -20.43 -10.07 -9.17
CA SER A 60 -20.90 -11.43 -9.47
C SER A 60 -20.04 -12.11 -10.54
N GLN A 61 -19.62 -11.38 -11.57
CA GLN A 61 -18.68 -11.89 -12.59
C GLN A 61 -17.31 -12.20 -11.98
N TYR A 62 -16.82 -11.34 -11.11
CA TYR A 62 -15.58 -11.59 -10.36
C TYR A 62 -15.67 -12.87 -9.55
N ASP A 63 -16.74 -13.09 -8.80
CA ASP A 63 -16.93 -14.29 -7.97
C ASP A 63 -16.86 -15.55 -8.86
N SER A 64 -17.55 -15.55 -10.01
CA SER A 64 -17.51 -16.66 -10.96
C SER A 64 -16.11 -16.92 -11.56
N ILE A 65 -15.32 -15.85 -11.82
CA ILE A 65 -13.94 -15.98 -12.30
C ILE A 65 -13.04 -16.55 -11.20
N MET A 66 -13.28 -16.17 -9.94
CA MET A 66 -12.47 -16.62 -8.81
C MET A 66 -12.76 -18.06 -8.40
N ASP A 67 -13.86 -18.67 -8.85
CA ASP A 67 -14.10 -20.11 -8.70
C ASP A 67 -13.09 -20.96 -9.52
N PHE A 68 -12.67 -20.46 -10.71
CA PHE A 68 -11.67 -21.08 -11.57
C PHE A 68 -10.76 -20.00 -12.18
N PRO A 69 -9.83 -19.44 -11.39
CA PRO A 69 -9.01 -18.33 -11.85
C PRO A 69 -8.10 -18.75 -13.03
N PRO A 70 -8.09 -17.99 -14.13
CA PRO A 70 -7.30 -18.33 -15.33
C PRO A 70 -5.78 -18.14 -15.16
N PHE A 71 -5.34 -17.75 -13.96
CA PHE A 71 -3.96 -17.44 -13.61
C PHE A 71 -3.37 -18.36 -12.53
N LEU A 72 -4.02 -19.48 -12.22
CA LEU A 72 -3.52 -20.42 -11.22
C LEU A 72 -2.13 -20.96 -11.53
N ASP A 73 -1.83 -21.16 -12.81
CA ASP A 73 -0.51 -21.57 -13.28
C ASP A 73 0.60 -20.59 -12.91
N VAL A 74 0.31 -19.30 -12.89
CA VAL A 74 1.27 -18.25 -12.47
C VAL A 74 1.50 -18.32 -10.96
N ILE A 75 0.43 -18.54 -10.18
CA ILE A 75 0.54 -18.73 -8.71
C ILE A 75 1.32 -19.99 -8.41
N ASP A 76 1.06 -21.10 -9.11
CA ASP A 76 1.79 -22.34 -8.97
C ASP A 76 3.27 -22.22 -9.35
N GLN A 77 3.59 -21.41 -10.36
CA GLN A 77 4.97 -21.05 -10.67
C GLN A 77 5.61 -20.27 -9.51
N GLY A 78 4.91 -19.32 -8.94
CA GLY A 78 5.34 -18.57 -7.75
C GLY A 78 5.61 -19.50 -6.55
N LYS A 79 4.74 -20.51 -6.35
CA LYS A 79 4.93 -21.54 -5.33
C LYS A 79 6.21 -22.36 -5.58
N LYS A 80 6.44 -22.81 -6.79
CA LYS A 80 7.66 -23.53 -7.15
C LYS A 80 8.91 -22.67 -6.88
N MET A 81 8.87 -21.38 -7.23
CA MET A 81 9.98 -20.46 -6.92
C MET A 81 10.20 -20.32 -5.41
N TRP A 82 9.13 -20.25 -4.61
CA TRP A 82 9.18 -20.15 -3.16
C TRP A 82 9.79 -21.39 -2.49
N GLU A 83 9.46 -22.56 -3.01
CA GLU A 83 9.91 -23.85 -2.50
C GLU A 83 11.29 -24.27 -3.03
N THR A 84 11.78 -23.63 -4.10
CA THR A 84 13.11 -23.95 -4.67
C THR A 84 14.21 -23.47 -3.74
N PRO A 85 15.13 -24.38 -3.32
CA PRO A 85 16.23 -24.00 -2.46
C PRO A 85 17.20 -23.02 -3.12
N PHE A 86 17.74 -22.10 -2.34
CA PHE A 86 18.90 -21.30 -2.70
C PHE A 86 20.15 -22.18 -2.87
N LYS A 87 21.22 -21.61 -3.41
CA LYS A 87 22.51 -22.34 -3.57
C LYS A 87 23.05 -22.94 -2.28
N ASN A 88 22.69 -22.35 -1.14
CA ASN A 88 23.10 -22.86 0.19
C ASN A 88 22.12 -23.93 0.76
N GLY A 89 21.14 -24.38 0.00
CA GLY A 89 20.15 -25.39 0.39
C GLY A 89 18.97 -24.89 1.21
N LYS A 90 18.96 -23.61 1.63
CA LYS A 90 17.83 -22.99 2.38
C LYS A 90 16.73 -22.52 1.43
N THR A 91 15.52 -22.38 1.98
CA THR A 91 14.34 -21.87 1.24
C THR A 91 13.91 -20.50 1.77
N TYR A 92 12.96 -19.86 1.07
CA TYR A 92 12.34 -18.63 1.56
C TYR A 92 11.65 -18.84 2.91
N ALA A 93 11.00 -19.97 3.14
CA ALA A 93 10.32 -20.26 4.40
C ALA A 93 11.25 -20.27 5.62
N GLU A 94 12.52 -20.67 5.44
CA GLU A 94 13.52 -20.67 6.53
C GLU A 94 14.10 -19.28 6.80
N CYS A 95 13.97 -18.38 5.86
CA CYS A 95 14.50 -17.02 5.94
C CYS A 95 13.47 -16.01 6.42
N MET A 96 12.21 -16.22 6.05
CA MET A 96 11.11 -15.30 6.34
C MET A 96 10.59 -15.47 7.77
N PRO A 97 10.16 -14.37 8.43
CA PRO A 97 9.42 -14.49 9.68
C PRO A 97 8.23 -15.44 9.52
N ASN A 98 8.00 -16.30 10.51
CA ASN A 98 6.90 -17.29 10.53
C ASN A 98 6.78 -18.12 9.23
N GLY A 99 7.91 -18.41 8.57
CA GLY A 99 7.90 -19.16 7.31
C GLY A 99 7.16 -18.44 6.16
N GLY A 100 7.01 -17.14 6.23
CA GLY A 100 6.26 -16.33 5.27
C GLY A 100 4.75 -16.27 5.52
N LYS A 101 4.23 -17.03 6.50
CA LYS A 101 2.79 -17.12 6.78
C LYS A 101 2.32 -15.99 7.68
N MET A 102 1.18 -15.37 7.36
CA MET A 102 0.52 -14.34 8.16
C MET A 102 1.45 -13.16 8.50
N ILE A 103 2.24 -12.71 7.55
CA ILE A 103 3.18 -11.58 7.72
C ILE A 103 2.92 -10.43 6.74
N ALA A 104 2.38 -10.70 5.55
CA ALA A 104 2.30 -9.70 4.49
C ALA A 104 1.39 -8.51 4.85
N GLY A 105 0.43 -8.68 5.75
CA GLY A 105 -0.41 -7.60 6.26
C GLY A 105 0.33 -6.57 7.16
N ASN A 106 1.57 -6.87 7.58
CA ASN A 106 2.42 -5.93 8.31
C ASN A 106 3.37 -5.15 7.39
N TYR A 107 3.35 -5.41 6.09
CA TYR A 107 4.18 -4.76 5.09
C TYR A 107 3.35 -3.89 4.14
N PRO A 108 3.93 -2.75 3.71
CA PRO A 108 5.26 -2.22 4.03
C PRO A 108 5.39 -1.78 5.49
N MET A 109 6.61 -1.81 6.03
CA MET A 109 6.92 -1.35 7.38
C MET A 109 8.12 -0.39 7.36
N TYR A 110 8.19 0.52 8.33
CA TYR A 110 9.38 1.35 8.50
C TYR A 110 10.44 0.58 9.30
N ASP A 111 11.64 0.47 8.75
CA ASP A 111 12.78 -0.15 9.41
C ASP A 111 13.68 0.94 9.99
N GLU A 112 13.72 1.03 11.33
CA GLU A 112 14.51 2.04 12.05
C GLU A 112 16.02 1.93 11.80
N LYS A 113 16.53 0.70 11.60
CA LYS A 113 17.96 0.49 11.37
C LYS A 113 18.37 0.91 9.97
N LEU A 114 17.50 0.70 8.99
CA LEU A 114 17.72 1.12 7.62
C LEU A 114 17.27 2.56 7.35
N GLY A 115 16.49 3.16 8.25
CA GLY A 115 15.95 4.51 8.12
C GLY A 115 15.02 4.69 6.92
N LYS A 116 14.30 3.64 6.52
CA LYS A 116 13.44 3.64 5.32
C LYS A 116 12.28 2.65 5.43
N VAL A 117 11.29 2.86 4.57
CA VAL A 117 10.22 1.89 4.35
C VAL A 117 10.77 0.66 3.63
N VAL A 118 10.43 -0.52 4.12
CA VAL A 118 10.72 -1.84 3.56
C VAL A 118 9.41 -2.45 3.10
N THR A 119 9.28 -2.74 1.81
CA THR A 119 8.14 -3.42 1.23
C THR A 119 8.24 -4.93 1.41
N PHE A 120 7.18 -5.66 1.04
CA PHE A 120 7.23 -7.12 1.06
C PHE A 120 8.22 -7.67 0.03
N GLU A 121 8.36 -7.01 -1.11
CA GLU A 121 9.37 -7.29 -2.15
C GLU A 121 10.79 -7.03 -1.65
N ASP A 122 10.99 -5.96 -0.88
CA ASP A 122 12.30 -5.69 -0.24
C ASP A 122 12.66 -6.78 0.79
N LEU A 123 11.69 -7.26 1.56
CA LEU A 123 11.89 -8.38 2.49
C LEU A 123 12.33 -9.66 1.75
N ILE A 124 11.67 -9.97 0.61
CA ILE A 124 12.07 -11.09 -0.27
C ILE A 124 13.52 -10.91 -0.72
N ASN A 125 13.89 -9.72 -1.17
CA ASN A 125 15.25 -9.43 -1.62
C ASN A 125 16.27 -9.47 -0.48
N GLN A 126 15.93 -9.04 0.73
CA GLN A 126 16.78 -9.21 1.92
C GLN A 126 17.05 -10.70 2.19
N CYS A 127 16.01 -11.53 2.06
CA CYS A 127 16.17 -12.99 2.19
C CYS A 127 17.10 -13.56 1.12
N ARG A 128 16.95 -13.16 -0.14
CA ARG A 128 17.82 -13.59 -1.24
C ARG A 128 19.28 -13.24 -0.99
N VAL A 129 19.55 -11.97 -0.70
CA VAL A 129 20.91 -11.48 -0.43
C VAL A 129 21.54 -12.18 0.76
N LYS A 130 20.79 -12.40 1.85
CA LYS A 130 21.24 -13.15 3.02
C LYS A 130 21.68 -14.58 2.69
N ASN A 131 21.08 -15.17 1.65
CA ASN A 131 21.39 -16.54 1.21
C ASN A 131 22.33 -16.57 -0.01
N GLY A 132 23.00 -15.46 -0.35
CA GLY A 132 24.00 -15.39 -1.41
C GLY A 132 23.43 -15.27 -2.82
N GLU A 133 22.15 -14.97 -2.96
CA GLU A 133 21.48 -14.78 -4.25
C GLU A 133 21.44 -13.29 -4.64
N GLN A 134 21.38 -13.03 -5.94
CA GLN A 134 21.16 -11.68 -6.44
C GLN A 134 19.71 -11.24 -6.16
N PRO A 135 19.49 -9.96 -5.77
CA PRO A 135 18.13 -9.43 -5.63
C PRO A 135 17.44 -9.39 -6.99
N TYR A 136 16.12 -9.60 -6.99
CA TYR A 136 15.28 -9.31 -8.15
C TYR A 136 14.97 -7.82 -8.24
N SER A 137 14.76 -7.30 -9.45
CA SER A 137 14.15 -5.97 -9.60
C SER A 137 12.71 -5.98 -9.06
N ASN A 138 12.34 -5.00 -8.24
CA ASN A 138 10.96 -4.88 -7.73
C ASN A 138 9.93 -4.63 -8.86
N GLY A 139 10.36 -4.15 -10.02
CA GLY A 139 9.54 -3.99 -11.23
C GLY A 139 9.51 -5.20 -12.16
N ASP A 140 10.21 -6.29 -11.84
CA ASP A 140 10.21 -7.48 -12.69
C ASP A 140 9.00 -8.39 -12.43
N MET A 141 8.00 -8.28 -13.29
CA MET A 141 6.77 -9.08 -13.19
C MET A 141 6.99 -10.57 -13.45
N LYS A 142 8.06 -10.97 -14.14
CA LYS A 142 8.35 -12.38 -14.48
C LYS A 142 9.04 -13.13 -13.33
N THR A 143 9.70 -12.41 -12.44
CA THR A 143 10.37 -13.00 -11.29
C THR A 143 9.75 -12.51 -9.97
N MET A 144 9.97 -11.26 -9.58
CA MET A 144 9.43 -10.72 -8.33
C MET A 144 7.90 -10.77 -8.29
N GLY A 145 7.22 -10.37 -9.38
CA GLY A 145 5.76 -10.40 -9.45
C GLY A 145 5.20 -11.81 -9.32
N VAL A 146 5.78 -12.79 -10.06
CA VAL A 146 5.36 -14.20 -9.98
C VAL A 146 5.60 -14.76 -8.59
N LEU A 147 6.76 -14.51 -7.98
CA LEU A 147 7.06 -14.99 -6.63
C LEU A 147 6.10 -14.38 -5.59
N THR A 148 5.83 -13.08 -5.66
CA THR A 148 4.90 -12.40 -4.74
C THR A 148 3.46 -12.81 -4.96
N SER A 149 3.07 -13.24 -6.17
CA SER A 149 1.71 -13.72 -6.43
C SER A 149 1.34 -14.93 -5.56
N TYR A 150 2.32 -15.80 -5.25
CA TYR A 150 2.15 -16.87 -4.29
C TYR A 150 2.44 -16.43 -2.84
N ALA A 151 3.59 -15.78 -2.62
CA ALA A 151 4.05 -15.49 -1.26
C ALA A 151 3.05 -14.66 -0.44
N ARG A 152 2.32 -13.74 -1.08
CA ARG A 152 1.30 -12.92 -0.39
C ARG A 152 0.03 -13.72 -0.07
N THR A 153 -0.31 -14.78 -0.82
CA THR A 153 -1.46 -15.64 -0.49
C THR A 153 -1.26 -16.43 0.81
N LEU A 154 0.00 -16.61 1.26
CA LEU A 154 0.30 -17.19 2.58
C LEU A 154 -0.22 -16.35 3.75
N SER A 155 -0.69 -15.14 3.46
CA SER A 155 -1.28 -14.20 4.42
C SER A 155 -2.73 -13.84 4.11
N ASP A 156 -3.42 -14.59 3.25
CA ASP A 156 -4.82 -14.34 2.94
C ASP A 156 -5.69 -14.35 4.20
N GLY A 157 -6.59 -13.37 4.31
CA GLY A 157 -7.42 -13.15 5.49
C GLY A 157 -6.74 -12.42 6.65
N MET A 158 -5.41 -12.25 6.63
CA MET A 158 -4.70 -11.43 7.60
C MET A 158 -5.13 -9.99 7.48
N LYS A 159 -5.52 -9.35 8.57
CA LYS A 159 -5.84 -7.92 8.55
C LYS A 159 -4.58 -7.09 8.33
N MET A 160 -4.68 -6.09 7.46
CA MET A 160 -3.64 -5.06 7.32
C MET A 160 -3.44 -4.36 8.67
N ASN A 161 -2.17 -4.23 9.07
CA ASN A 161 -1.78 -3.69 10.38
C ASN A 161 -0.45 -2.92 10.26
N ILE A 162 -0.43 -1.94 9.39
CA ILE A 162 0.71 -1.07 9.17
C ILE A 162 0.88 -0.16 10.38
N LYS A 163 2.10 -0.08 10.92
CA LYS A 163 2.45 0.74 12.07
C LYS A 163 3.14 2.02 11.63
N VAL A 164 2.76 3.15 12.23
CA VAL A 164 3.39 4.47 12.05
C VAL A 164 3.56 5.06 13.45
N ASP A 165 4.56 4.55 14.17
CA ASP A 165 4.73 4.75 15.61
C ASP A 165 6.08 5.37 16.02
N SER A 166 6.88 5.81 15.04
CA SER A 166 8.13 6.51 15.28
C SER A 166 8.27 7.79 14.44
N PRO A 167 9.16 8.71 14.81
CA PRO A 167 9.38 9.93 14.03
C PRO A 167 9.79 9.66 12.57
N GLY A 168 10.61 8.61 12.34
CA GLY A 168 11.01 8.20 10.99
C GLY A 168 9.83 7.65 10.19
N ALA A 169 9.02 6.79 10.82
CA ALA A 169 7.81 6.23 10.23
C ALA A 169 6.79 7.33 9.89
N VAL A 170 6.57 8.30 10.78
CA VAL A 170 5.68 9.45 10.53
C VAL A 170 6.18 10.25 9.34
N LYS A 171 7.49 10.54 9.25
CA LYS A 171 8.07 11.25 8.12
C LYS A 171 7.85 10.51 6.79
N ALA A 172 8.07 9.20 6.76
CA ALA A 172 7.84 8.37 5.58
C ALA A 172 6.35 8.35 5.18
N PHE A 173 5.46 8.22 6.16
CA PHE A 173 4.00 8.32 5.96
C PHE A 173 3.62 9.68 5.36
N ASP A 174 4.14 10.79 5.90
CA ASP A 174 3.85 12.14 5.41
C ASP A 174 4.41 12.37 4.00
N ASN A 175 5.57 11.79 3.66
CA ASN A 175 6.09 11.80 2.29
C ASN A 175 5.12 11.11 1.32
N GLY A 176 4.66 9.90 1.67
CA GLY A 176 3.69 9.14 0.89
C GLY A 176 2.36 9.88 0.75
N LYS A 177 1.84 10.45 1.85
CA LYS A 177 0.67 11.31 1.87
C LYS A 177 0.82 12.51 0.95
N ASN A 178 1.93 13.22 1.03
CA ASN A 178 2.22 14.37 0.17
C ASN A 178 2.24 13.96 -1.30
N LEU A 179 2.84 12.81 -1.64
CA LEU A 179 2.84 12.30 -3.01
C LEU A 179 1.43 11.93 -3.48
N PHE A 180 0.59 11.36 -2.62
CA PHE A 180 -0.79 10.98 -2.93
C PHE A 180 -1.68 12.18 -3.23
N TYR A 181 -1.53 13.29 -2.49
CA TYR A 181 -2.37 14.49 -2.64
C TYR A 181 -1.80 15.54 -3.58
N LYS A 182 -0.49 15.52 -3.85
CA LYS A 182 0.14 16.50 -4.74
C LYS A 182 -0.26 16.24 -6.19
N ARG A 183 -0.61 17.31 -6.90
CA ARG A 183 -0.92 17.25 -8.34
C ARG A 183 0.38 17.19 -9.14
N HIS A 184 0.39 16.32 -10.16
CA HIS A 184 1.56 16.00 -10.95
C HIS A 184 1.24 15.86 -12.44
N GLY A 185 2.32 15.78 -13.24
CA GLY A 185 2.25 15.54 -14.67
C GLY A 185 1.61 16.67 -15.46
N GLN A 186 1.64 16.53 -16.79
CA GLN A 186 1.07 17.53 -17.69
C GLN A 186 -0.45 17.66 -17.54
N LEU A 187 -1.13 16.60 -17.10
CA LEU A 187 -2.57 16.61 -16.87
C LEU A 187 -2.96 17.16 -15.48
N ASN A 188 -1.97 17.47 -14.64
CA ASN A 188 -2.17 18.09 -13.33
C ASN A 188 -3.19 17.33 -12.44
N PHE A 189 -3.03 15.99 -12.32
CA PHE A 189 -3.82 15.15 -11.42
C PHE A 189 -3.01 14.70 -10.21
N ALA A 190 -3.71 14.46 -9.10
CA ALA A 190 -3.21 13.75 -7.93
C ALA A 190 -3.75 12.32 -7.90
N CYS A 191 -3.12 11.42 -7.15
CA CYS A 191 -3.71 10.10 -6.86
C CYS A 191 -5.10 10.27 -6.20
N ALA A 192 -5.22 11.23 -5.27
CA ALA A 192 -6.46 11.59 -4.60
C ALA A 192 -7.57 12.01 -5.58
N SER A 193 -7.24 12.63 -6.73
CA SER A 193 -8.24 13.04 -7.72
C SER A 193 -9.07 11.85 -8.24
N CYS A 194 -8.43 10.69 -8.43
CA CYS A 194 -9.10 9.47 -8.89
C CYS A 194 -9.53 8.56 -7.72
N HIS A 195 -8.64 8.40 -6.71
CA HIS A 195 -8.79 7.38 -5.68
C HIS A 195 -9.43 7.88 -4.37
N LEU A 196 -9.89 9.13 -4.34
CA LEU A 196 -10.67 9.71 -3.25
C LEU A 196 -11.82 10.56 -3.80
N GLU A 197 -11.51 11.66 -4.50
CA GLU A 197 -12.52 12.62 -4.96
C GLU A 197 -13.48 12.00 -5.98
N ALA A 198 -12.96 11.29 -6.99
CA ALA A 198 -13.71 10.64 -8.04
C ALA A 198 -13.91 9.13 -7.85
N ALA A 199 -13.52 8.56 -6.69
CA ALA A 199 -13.77 7.16 -6.39
C ALA A 199 -15.27 6.83 -6.57
N GLY A 200 -15.57 5.65 -7.14
CA GLY A 200 -16.93 5.23 -7.49
C GLY A 200 -17.46 5.76 -8.85
N ASN A 201 -16.84 6.80 -9.40
CA ASN A 201 -17.19 7.29 -10.73
C ASN A 201 -16.54 6.46 -11.84
N ARG A 202 -17.11 6.48 -13.02
CA ARG A 202 -16.54 5.84 -14.21
C ARG A 202 -15.55 6.77 -14.92
N LEU A 203 -14.37 6.24 -15.21
CA LEU A 203 -13.42 6.81 -16.16
C LEU A 203 -13.34 5.88 -17.35
N ARG A 204 -13.94 6.26 -18.47
CA ARG A 204 -14.22 5.35 -19.61
C ARG A 204 -15.09 4.16 -19.13
N SER A 205 -14.65 2.94 -19.34
CA SER A 205 -15.36 1.72 -18.90
C SER A 205 -15.04 1.29 -17.46
N GLU A 206 -14.02 1.89 -16.84
CA GLU A 206 -13.53 1.48 -15.52
C GLU A 206 -14.13 2.31 -14.40
N ILE A 207 -14.55 1.67 -13.32
CA ILE A 207 -14.89 2.37 -12.07
C ILE A 207 -13.60 2.66 -11.32
N LEU A 208 -13.46 3.90 -10.82
CA LEU A 208 -12.32 4.31 -10.02
C LEU A 208 -12.46 3.76 -8.59
N SER A 209 -11.52 2.90 -8.19
CA SER A 209 -11.48 2.36 -6.84
C SER A 209 -11.02 3.39 -5.82
N PRO A 210 -11.54 3.40 -4.58
CA PRO A 210 -11.02 4.25 -3.51
C PRO A 210 -9.63 3.80 -3.07
N VAL A 211 -8.88 4.67 -2.38
CA VAL A 211 -7.58 4.34 -1.80
C VAL A 211 -7.69 3.26 -0.71
N VAL A 212 -8.78 3.28 0.05
CA VAL A 212 -9.10 2.23 1.02
C VAL A 212 -9.36 0.93 0.28
N GLY A 213 -8.69 -0.14 0.68
CA GLY A 213 -8.80 -1.46 0.06
C GLY A 213 -7.85 -1.69 -1.12
N GLN A 214 -7.19 -0.65 -1.68
CA GLN A 214 -6.29 -0.88 -2.82
C GLN A 214 -5.08 -1.75 -2.48
N ALA A 215 -4.45 -1.54 -1.35
CA ALA A 215 -3.22 -2.28 -1.00
C ALA A 215 -3.46 -3.75 -0.61
N VAL A 216 -4.70 -4.13 -0.29
CA VAL A 216 -4.99 -5.48 0.22
C VAL A 216 -5.07 -6.56 -0.87
N HIS A 217 -5.22 -6.20 -2.14
CA HIS A 217 -5.45 -7.17 -3.21
C HIS A 217 -4.29 -7.34 -4.20
N PHE A 218 -3.22 -6.54 -4.10
CA PHE A 218 -2.05 -6.69 -4.96
C PHE A 218 -1.13 -7.85 -4.50
N PRO A 219 -0.44 -8.50 -5.46
CA PRO A 219 -0.55 -8.32 -6.90
C PRO A 219 -1.92 -8.72 -7.44
N VAL A 220 -2.29 -8.18 -8.62
CA VAL A 220 -3.56 -8.48 -9.28
C VAL A 220 -3.32 -9.04 -10.69
N PHE A 221 -4.31 -9.77 -11.20
CA PHE A 221 -4.34 -10.24 -12.58
C PHE A 221 -5.38 -9.45 -13.36
N ARG A 222 -4.93 -8.70 -14.37
CA ARG A 222 -5.79 -7.84 -15.18
C ARG A 222 -6.03 -8.45 -16.56
N GLY A 223 -7.29 -8.37 -17.02
CA GLY A 223 -7.67 -8.85 -18.35
C GLY A 223 -7.29 -10.32 -18.62
N GLY A 224 -7.37 -11.18 -17.59
CA GLY A 224 -6.98 -12.58 -17.66
C GLY A 224 -5.76 -12.87 -16.80
N SER A 225 -4.58 -13.03 -17.41
CA SER A 225 -3.33 -13.44 -16.74
C SER A 225 -2.26 -12.35 -16.65
N ASN A 226 -2.58 -11.09 -16.95
CA ASN A 226 -1.60 -10.00 -16.87
C ASN A 226 -1.35 -9.62 -15.40
N LEU A 227 -0.27 -10.12 -14.85
CA LEU A 227 0.15 -9.83 -13.48
C LEU A 227 0.62 -8.39 -13.33
N VAL A 228 0.14 -7.69 -12.31
CA VAL A 228 0.51 -6.30 -11.98
C VAL A 228 0.71 -6.17 -10.48
N THR A 229 1.89 -5.72 -10.04
CA THR A 229 2.12 -5.33 -8.64
C THR A 229 1.60 -3.92 -8.37
N LEU A 230 1.49 -3.55 -7.08
CA LEU A 230 1.03 -2.21 -6.70
C LEU A 230 1.97 -1.11 -7.25
N GLN A 231 3.28 -1.32 -7.16
CA GLN A 231 4.24 -0.31 -7.64
C GLN A 231 4.29 -0.21 -9.17
N GLU A 232 4.10 -1.32 -9.90
CA GLU A 232 3.89 -1.24 -11.36
C GLU A 232 2.58 -0.53 -11.71
N ARG A 233 1.56 -0.66 -10.87
CA ARG A 233 0.34 0.15 -11.03
C ARG A 233 0.62 1.64 -10.84
N PHE A 234 1.51 2.03 -9.91
CA PHE A 234 1.96 3.42 -9.79
C PHE A 234 2.63 3.90 -11.09
N VAL A 235 3.57 3.12 -11.64
CA VAL A 235 4.19 3.42 -12.94
C VAL A 235 3.13 3.71 -13.99
N GLY A 236 2.12 2.85 -14.11
CA GLY A 236 1.01 3.02 -15.05
C GLY A 236 0.21 4.31 -14.81
N CYS A 237 -0.10 4.63 -13.54
CA CYS A 237 -0.85 5.85 -13.18
C CYS A 237 -0.04 7.12 -13.49
N PHE A 238 1.26 7.15 -13.17
CA PHE A 238 2.12 8.30 -13.49
C PHE A 238 2.22 8.52 -15.00
N LYS A 239 2.41 7.46 -15.80
CA LYS A 239 2.39 7.55 -17.28
C LYS A 239 1.05 8.08 -17.80
N MET A 240 -0.07 7.65 -17.21
CA MET A 240 -1.42 8.09 -17.62
C MET A 240 -1.63 9.59 -17.42
N ILE A 241 -1.05 10.20 -16.39
CA ILE A 241 -1.09 11.65 -16.16
C ILE A 241 0.04 12.41 -16.86
N ARG A 242 0.80 11.75 -17.74
CA ARG A 242 1.95 12.28 -18.49
C ARG A 242 3.07 12.78 -17.57
N GLN A 243 3.39 11.99 -16.57
CA GLN A 243 4.51 12.16 -15.65
C GLN A 243 5.51 11.02 -15.87
N VAL A 244 6.80 11.34 -15.88
CA VAL A 244 7.85 10.31 -15.80
C VAL A 244 7.74 9.65 -14.44
N PRO A 245 7.51 8.32 -14.37
CA PRO A 245 7.39 7.62 -13.10
C PRO A 245 8.74 7.42 -12.43
N ASP A 246 8.72 7.27 -11.12
CA ASP A 246 9.85 6.69 -10.39
C ASP A 246 9.95 5.17 -10.69
N GLN A 247 11.08 4.58 -10.36
CA GLN A 247 11.27 3.14 -10.49
C GLN A 247 10.58 2.40 -9.32
N PRO A 248 9.99 1.22 -9.55
CA PRO A 248 9.58 0.32 -8.47
C PRO A 248 10.73 0.06 -7.49
N GLY A 249 10.43 0.11 -6.18
CA GLY A 249 11.42 0.02 -5.11
C GLY A 249 12.11 1.33 -4.77
N SER A 250 11.80 2.44 -5.45
CA SER A 250 12.29 3.77 -5.05
C SER A 250 11.70 4.20 -3.70
N THR A 251 12.45 5.01 -2.94
CA THR A 251 11.95 5.55 -1.67
C THR A 251 10.59 6.23 -1.80
N ARG A 252 10.38 7.00 -2.88
CA ARG A 252 9.10 7.69 -3.10
C ARG A 252 7.94 6.72 -3.30
N PHE A 253 8.13 5.64 -4.04
CA PHE A 253 7.09 4.63 -4.24
C PHE A 253 6.88 3.77 -2.99
N ASN A 254 7.94 3.47 -2.24
CA ASN A 254 7.83 2.77 -0.97
C ASN A 254 7.04 3.61 0.06
N ASP A 255 7.32 4.91 0.16
CA ASP A 255 6.58 5.83 1.03
C ASP A 255 5.10 5.96 0.60
N LEU A 256 4.82 6.01 -0.71
CA LEU A 256 3.45 6.02 -1.24
C LEU A 256 2.70 4.72 -0.92
N GLU A 257 3.34 3.57 -1.11
CA GLU A 257 2.78 2.26 -0.76
C GLU A 257 2.51 2.18 0.75
N TYR A 258 3.41 2.71 1.58
CA TYR A 258 3.25 2.75 3.03
C TYR A 258 2.02 3.57 3.46
N PHE A 259 1.86 4.77 2.90
CA PHE A 259 0.67 5.59 3.12
C PHE A 259 -0.60 4.86 2.69
N MET A 260 -0.65 4.34 1.45
CA MET A 260 -1.85 3.70 0.91
C MET A 260 -2.21 2.42 1.66
N SER A 261 -1.21 1.66 2.09
CA SER A 261 -1.41 0.46 2.91
C SER A 261 -1.98 0.79 4.29
N TYR A 262 -1.49 1.88 4.91
CA TYR A 262 -2.05 2.37 6.17
C TYR A 262 -3.53 2.78 6.05
N MET A 263 -3.94 3.38 4.92
CA MET A 263 -5.35 3.71 4.68
C MET A 263 -6.25 2.46 4.68
N SER A 264 -5.69 1.27 4.42
CA SER A 264 -6.39 -0.01 4.38
C SER A 264 -6.29 -0.81 5.69
N ASN A 265 -5.73 -0.25 6.77
CA ASN A 265 -5.65 -0.94 8.06
C ASN A 265 -7.03 -1.43 8.54
N GLY A 266 -7.06 -2.67 9.01
CA GLY A 266 -8.26 -3.36 9.47
C GLY A 266 -8.95 -4.21 8.39
N LEU A 267 -8.71 -3.96 7.09
CA LEU A 267 -9.22 -4.80 6.02
C LEU A 267 -8.41 -6.10 5.88
N PRO A 268 -9.04 -7.22 5.54
CA PRO A 268 -8.33 -8.47 5.28
C PRO A 268 -7.52 -8.38 3.99
N LEU A 269 -6.31 -8.92 4.02
CA LEU A 269 -5.49 -9.13 2.81
C LEU A 269 -6.16 -10.20 1.95
N HIS A 270 -6.25 -9.95 0.66
CA HIS A 270 -6.76 -10.88 -0.33
C HIS A 270 -6.01 -10.65 -1.65
N ALA A 271 -4.79 -11.21 -1.71
CA ALA A 271 -3.87 -11.00 -2.83
C ALA A 271 -4.15 -11.94 -4.00
N SER A 272 -3.53 -11.63 -5.15
CA SER A 272 -3.54 -12.48 -6.34
C SER A 272 -4.94 -12.75 -6.87
N VAL A 273 -5.74 -11.70 -7.00
CA VAL A 273 -7.12 -11.74 -7.47
C VAL A 273 -7.27 -11.16 -8.86
N PHE A 274 -8.34 -11.56 -9.54
CA PHE A 274 -8.72 -10.95 -10.82
C PHE A 274 -9.12 -9.47 -10.63
N ARG A 275 -8.74 -8.64 -11.58
CA ARG A 275 -9.26 -7.28 -11.78
C ARG A 275 -9.45 -7.03 -13.28
N LYS A 276 -10.49 -6.25 -13.61
CA LYS A 276 -10.81 -5.87 -14.97
C LYS A 276 -9.76 -4.94 -15.57
#